data_77144cd905a48b3c8a0977ca7b07e729
#
_entry.id   77144cd905a48b3c8a0977ca7b07e729
#
_cell.length_a   1.000
_cell.length_b   1.000
_cell.length_c   1.000
_cell.angle_alpha   90.00
_cell.angle_beta   90.00
_cell.angle_gamma   90.00
#
_symmetry.space_group_name_H-M   'P 1'
#
loop_
_entity.id
_entity.type
_entity.pdbx_description
1 polymer ?
#
loop_
_entity_poly.entity_id
_entity_poly.type
_entity_poly.pdbx_seq_one_letter_code
_entity_poly.pdbx_strand_id
1 'polypeptide(L)'
;IYMRKLEEKFRENTTLKYYNENAIIFSATTQIVDFSITQDKFLALLQPNAYILDFGCGSGRDTKYFMEHGYRVEATDGSAELCKLASTYTGVSVKYMLFQELDEQKKYDGIWACSSILHLPKDELKNVMQRMLCALKDDGVIYTSFKYGTFEGERNGRYFTDFTEKTFDGFLSGIRHVKIEEQWLTGDVRPGRESEQWLNLILRKV
;
A
#
# COMPACT_ATOMS: atom_id res chain seq x y z
N ILE A 1 15.43 19.51 -18.88
CA ILE A 1 14.09 19.05 -18.41
C ILE A 1 13.59 17.88 -19.25
N TYR A 2 13.63 17.95 -20.59
CA TYR A 2 13.14 16.87 -21.50
C TYR A 2 13.98 15.59 -21.40
N MET A 3 15.31 15.69 -21.38
CA MET A 3 16.22 14.54 -21.22
C MET A 3 16.02 13.84 -19.87
N ARG A 4 15.85 14.60 -18.78
CA ARG A 4 15.59 14.06 -17.45
C ARG A 4 14.28 13.25 -17.40
N LYS A 5 13.21 13.73 -18.06
CA LYS A 5 11.95 12.99 -18.19
C LYS A 5 12.05 11.73 -19.05
N LEU A 6 12.93 11.72 -20.05
CA LEU A 6 13.24 10.52 -20.85
C LEU A 6 14.04 9.51 -20.05
N GLU A 7 15.04 9.94 -19.28
CA GLU A 7 15.82 9.09 -18.39
C GLU A 7 14.93 8.47 -17.29
N GLU A 8 14.00 9.23 -16.70
CA GLU A 8 13.01 8.73 -15.75
C GLU A 8 12.07 7.68 -16.39
N LYS A 9 11.65 7.87 -17.64
CA LYS A 9 10.78 6.94 -18.38
C LYS A 9 11.48 5.63 -18.77
N PHE A 10 12.79 5.65 -18.96
CA PHE A 10 13.61 4.49 -19.31
C PHE A 10 14.36 3.90 -18.12
N ARG A 11 14.28 4.52 -16.95
CA ARG A 11 14.86 3.96 -15.74
C ARG A 11 14.06 2.71 -15.39
N GLU A 12 14.69 1.57 -15.49
CA GLU A 12 14.10 0.30 -15.05
C GLU A 12 13.65 0.49 -13.59
N ASN A 13 12.37 0.27 -13.32
CA ASN A 13 11.88 0.37 -11.95
C ASN A 13 12.43 -0.81 -11.15
N THR A 14 13.52 -0.57 -10.45
CA THR A 14 14.26 -1.58 -9.67
C THR A 14 13.36 -2.29 -8.65
N THR A 15 12.40 -1.57 -8.09
CA THR A 15 11.41 -2.13 -7.15
C THR A 15 10.50 -3.16 -7.83
N LEU A 16 9.95 -2.84 -9.00
CA LEU A 16 9.08 -3.77 -9.73
C LEU A 16 9.87 -4.98 -10.24
N LYS A 17 11.09 -4.76 -10.72
CA LYS A 17 12.00 -5.85 -11.10
C LYS A 17 12.24 -6.80 -9.93
N TYR A 18 12.58 -6.25 -8.77
CA TYR A 18 12.77 -7.05 -7.55
C TYR A 18 11.55 -7.91 -7.24
N TYR A 19 10.33 -7.34 -7.25
CA TYR A 19 9.12 -8.08 -6.94
C TYR A 19 8.76 -9.12 -8.00
N ASN A 20 8.99 -8.85 -9.28
CA ASN A 20 8.80 -9.84 -10.34
C ASN A 20 9.77 -11.02 -10.19
N GLU A 21 11.06 -10.75 -9.93
CA GLU A 21 12.08 -11.80 -9.78
C GLU A 21 11.92 -12.63 -8.49
N ASN A 22 11.38 -12.04 -7.43
CA ASN A 22 11.25 -12.68 -6.12
C ASN A 22 9.79 -13.06 -5.75
N ALA A 23 8.85 -12.99 -6.70
CA ALA A 23 7.43 -13.13 -6.44
C ALA A 23 7.05 -14.43 -5.69
N ILE A 24 7.64 -15.56 -6.06
CA ILE A 24 7.36 -16.87 -5.45
C ILE A 24 7.77 -16.88 -3.97
N ILE A 25 9.02 -16.48 -3.67
CA ILE A 25 9.55 -16.47 -2.30
C ILE A 25 8.79 -15.43 -1.46
N PHE A 26 8.54 -14.26 -2.02
CA PHE A 26 7.76 -13.21 -1.36
C PHE A 26 6.35 -13.70 -1.00
N SER A 27 5.65 -14.34 -1.93
CA SER A 27 4.31 -14.87 -1.67
C SER A 27 4.32 -15.95 -0.60
N ALA A 28 5.23 -16.92 -0.69
CA ALA A 28 5.33 -18.00 0.29
C ALA A 28 5.60 -17.50 1.71
N THR A 29 6.38 -16.44 1.85
CA THR A 29 6.76 -15.88 3.17
C THR A 29 5.79 -14.86 3.74
N THR A 30 4.88 -14.31 2.93
CA THR A 30 3.93 -13.28 3.37
C THR A 30 2.51 -13.82 3.54
N GLN A 31 2.09 -14.81 2.76
CA GLN A 31 0.74 -15.39 2.85
C GLN A 31 0.44 -16.05 4.20
N ILE A 32 1.46 -16.60 4.86
CA ILE A 32 1.31 -17.33 6.14
C ILE A 32 1.39 -16.43 7.38
N VAL A 33 1.66 -15.15 7.19
CA VAL A 33 1.84 -14.22 8.31
C VAL A 33 0.49 -13.75 8.83
N ASP A 34 0.27 -13.90 10.13
CA ASP A 34 -0.91 -13.34 10.80
C ASP A 34 -0.78 -11.81 10.91
N PHE A 35 -1.74 -11.11 10.32
CA PHE A 35 -1.84 -9.66 10.35
C PHE A 35 -3.24 -9.19 10.80
N SER A 36 -4.02 -10.13 11.36
CA SER A 36 -5.44 -9.95 11.71
C SER A 36 -5.69 -8.73 12.60
N ILE A 37 -4.84 -8.48 13.60
CA ILE A 37 -4.99 -7.33 14.50
C ILE A 37 -5.09 -6.01 13.74
N THR A 38 -4.24 -5.80 12.74
CA THR A 38 -4.24 -4.56 11.96
C THR A 38 -5.37 -4.54 10.93
N GLN A 39 -5.66 -5.69 10.31
CA GLN A 39 -6.77 -5.85 9.38
C GLN A 39 -8.12 -5.57 10.07
N ASP A 40 -8.36 -6.16 11.24
CA ASP A 40 -9.58 -5.95 12.03
C ASP A 40 -9.74 -4.49 12.47
N LYS A 41 -8.64 -3.84 12.87
CA LYS A 41 -8.65 -2.40 13.20
C LYS A 41 -9.14 -1.55 12.01
N PHE A 42 -8.71 -1.85 10.80
CA PHE A 42 -9.19 -1.17 9.59
C PHE A 42 -10.65 -1.52 9.28
N LEU A 43 -11.02 -2.80 9.34
CA LEU A 43 -12.38 -3.26 9.08
C LEU A 43 -13.42 -2.67 10.04
N ALA A 44 -13.03 -2.44 11.31
CA ALA A 44 -13.90 -1.84 12.33
C ALA A 44 -14.35 -0.40 11.97
N LEU A 45 -13.67 0.26 11.02
CA LEU A 45 -14.01 1.60 10.55
C LEU A 45 -14.94 1.59 9.32
N LEU A 46 -15.23 0.40 8.78
CA LEU A 46 -16.02 0.24 7.56
C LEU A 46 -17.39 -0.35 7.86
N GLN A 47 -18.37 0.01 7.05
CA GLN A 47 -19.69 -0.62 7.12
C GLN A 47 -19.62 -2.06 6.56
N PRO A 48 -20.51 -2.97 7.02
CA PRO A 48 -20.59 -4.30 6.44
C PRO A 48 -20.70 -4.27 4.91
N ASN A 49 -20.02 -5.18 4.22
CA ASN A 49 -20.01 -5.28 2.76
C ASN A 49 -19.44 -4.03 2.04
N ALA A 50 -18.65 -3.21 2.73
CA ALA A 50 -17.96 -2.08 2.13
C ALA A 50 -17.04 -2.52 0.97
N TYR A 51 -16.76 -1.59 0.05
CA TYR A 51 -15.89 -1.84 -1.09
C TYR A 51 -14.47 -1.35 -0.81
N ILE A 52 -13.53 -2.27 -0.76
CA ILE A 52 -12.13 -2.03 -0.42
C ILE A 52 -11.27 -2.13 -1.69
N LEU A 53 -10.35 -1.18 -1.87
CA LEU A 53 -9.22 -1.33 -2.78
C LEU A 53 -8.01 -1.85 -1.98
N ASP A 54 -7.51 -3.04 -2.32
CA ASP A 54 -6.20 -3.53 -1.86
C ASP A 54 -5.14 -3.06 -2.86
N PHE A 55 -4.44 -1.98 -2.49
CA PHE A 55 -3.60 -1.18 -3.36
C PHE A 55 -2.13 -1.55 -3.21
N GLY A 56 -1.64 -2.41 -4.10
CA GLY A 56 -0.37 -3.11 -3.99
C GLY A 56 -0.53 -4.36 -3.12
N CYS A 57 -1.42 -5.26 -3.54
CA CYS A 57 -1.87 -6.41 -2.75
C CYS A 57 -0.78 -7.48 -2.53
N GLY A 58 0.33 -7.41 -3.28
CA GLY A 58 1.43 -8.34 -3.16
C GLY A 58 1.01 -9.80 -3.35
N SER A 59 1.11 -10.59 -2.28
CA SER A 59 0.76 -12.01 -2.28
C SER A 59 -0.75 -12.32 -2.22
N GLY A 60 -1.59 -11.30 -2.04
CA GLY A 60 -3.04 -11.44 -1.90
C GLY A 60 -3.51 -11.82 -0.49
N ARG A 61 -2.63 -11.82 0.53
CA ARG A 61 -2.96 -12.15 1.92
C ARG A 61 -4.13 -11.31 2.43
N ASP A 62 -4.02 -10.00 2.30
CA ASP A 62 -5.01 -9.07 2.83
C ASP A 62 -6.31 -9.09 2.01
N THR A 63 -6.19 -9.16 0.69
CA THR A 63 -7.34 -9.38 -0.22
C THR A 63 -8.19 -10.56 0.23
N LYS A 64 -7.55 -11.72 0.45
CA LYS A 64 -8.24 -12.94 0.86
C LYS A 64 -8.90 -12.78 2.22
N TYR A 65 -8.18 -12.18 3.17
CA TYR A 65 -8.71 -11.90 4.51
C TYR A 65 -10.00 -11.07 4.46
N PHE A 66 -9.99 -9.95 3.73
CA PHE A 66 -11.15 -9.08 3.62
C PHE A 66 -12.35 -9.77 2.94
N MET A 67 -12.10 -10.57 1.91
CA MET A 67 -13.16 -11.35 1.24
C MET A 67 -13.80 -12.38 2.18
N GLU A 68 -12.98 -13.10 2.96
CA GLU A 68 -13.44 -14.09 3.95
C GLU A 68 -14.25 -13.44 5.08
N HIS A 69 -14.05 -12.13 5.33
CA HIS A 69 -14.82 -11.33 6.29
C HIS A 69 -16.03 -10.60 5.67
N GLY A 70 -16.41 -10.95 4.44
CA GLY A 70 -17.63 -10.46 3.79
C GLY A 70 -17.53 -9.08 3.13
N TYR A 71 -16.31 -8.58 2.88
CA TYR A 71 -16.10 -7.33 2.16
C TYR A 71 -15.92 -7.55 0.65
N ARG A 72 -16.31 -6.58 -0.15
CA ARG A 72 -16.02 -6.57 -1.58
C ARG A 72 -14.60 -6.00 -1.78
N VAL A 73 -13.77 -6.69 -2.54
CA VAL A 73 -12.38 -6.27 -2.73
C VAL A 73 -12.04 -6.18 -4.22
N GLU A 74 -11.43 -5.07 -4.60
CA GLU A 74 -10.66 -4.94 -5.83
C GLU A 74 -9.19 -4.93 -5.44
N ALA A 75 -8.39 -5.82 -6.03
CA ALA A 75 -6.98 -5.96 -5.73
C ALA A 75 -6.13 -5.56 -6.93
N THR A 76 -5.06 -4.81 -6.68
CA THR A 76 -4.15 -4.34 -7.73
C THR A 76 -2.70 -4.50 -7.29
N ASP A 77 -1.80 -4.75 -8.23
CA ASP A 77 -0.36 -4.74 -7.98
C ASP A 77 0.41 -4.30 -9.24
N GLY A 78 1.58 -3.69 -9.06
CA GLY A 78 2.47 -3.29 -10.14
C GLY A 78 3.41 -4.41 -10.62
N SER A 79 3.45 -5.55 -9.95
CA SER A 79 4.21 -6.73 -10.38
C SER A 79 3.29 -7.73 -11.09
N ALA A 80 3.55 -7.98 -12.38
CA ALA A 80 2.76 -8.93 -13.15
C ALA A 80 2.81 -10.35 -12.57
N GLU A 81 3.96 -10.74 -11.99
CA GLU A 81 4.13 -12.07 -11.39
C GLU A 81 3.36 -12.17 -10.06
N LEU A 82 3.36 -11.11 -9.24
CA LEU A 82 2.52 -11.08 -8.03
C LEU A 82 1.03 -11.09 -8.37
N CYS A 83 0.59 -10.35 -9.39
CA CYS A 83 -0.80 -10.41 -9.85
C CYS A 83 -1.26 -11.83 -10.19
N LYS A 84 -0.42 -12.62 -10.89
CA LYS A 84 -0.73 -14.03 -11.22
C LYS A 84 -0.85 -14.90 -9.97
N LEU A 85 0.14 -14.81 -9.07
CA LEU A 85 0.17 -15.59 -7.84
C LEU A 85 -0.98 -15.22 -6.90
N ALA A 86 -1.23 -13.93 -6.70
CA ALA A 86 -2.32 -13.44 -5.88
C ALA A 86 -3.69 -13.82 -6.45
N SER A 87 -3.87 -13.75 -7.78
CA SER A 87 -5.12 -14.20 -8.42
C SER A 87 -5.39 -15.68 -8.18
N THR A 88 -4.36 -16.52 -8.27
CA THR A 88 -4.46 -17.95 -7.98
C THR A 88 -4.80 -18.22 -6.51
N TYR A 89 -4.15 -17.47 -5.60
CA TYR A 89 -4.33 -17.64 -4.16
C TYR A 89 -5.69 -17.18 -3.64
N THR A 90 -6.18 -16.06 -4.18
CA THR A 90 -7.43 -15.43 -3.72
C THR A 90 -8.67 -15.93 -4.46
N GLY A 91 -8.49 -16.45 -5.67
CA GLY A 91 -9.61 -16.84 -6.55
C GLY A 91 -10.27 -15.67 -7.29
N VAL A 92 -9.73 -14.43 -7.15
CA VAL A 92 -10.23 -13.25 -7.88
C VAL A 92 -9.16 -12.71 -8.82
N SER A 93 -9.58 -12.01 -9.87
CA SER A 93 -8.65 -11.36 -10.80
C SER A 93 -7.98 -10.17 -10.13
N VAL A 94 -6.66 -10.22 -9.96
CA VAL A 94 -5.85 -9.09 -9.52
C VAL A 94 -5.44 -8.27 -10.74
N LYS A 95 -5.74 -6.98 -10.71
CA LYS A 95 -5.47 -6.07 -11.83
C LYS A 95 -4.01 -5.62 -11.78
N TYR A 96 -3.30 -5.78 -12.89
CA TYR A 96 -2.00 -5.13 -13.07
C TYR A 96 -2.22 -3.61 -13.20
N MET A 97 -1.68 -2.84 -12.25
CA MET A 97 -1.85 -1.38 -12.22
C MET A 97 -0.72 -0.74 -11.40
N LEU A 98 -0.06 0.26 -11.96
CA LEU A 98 0.87 1.08 -11.21
C LEU A 98 0.11 2.07 -10.31
N PHE A 99 0.70 2.49 -9.21
CA PHE A 99 0.05 3.44 -8.27
C PHE A 99 -0.35 4.75 -8.95
N GLN A 100 0.44 5.22 -9.90
CA GLN A 100 0.19 6.45 -10.65
C GLN A 100 -1.00 6.36 -11.63
N GLU A 101 -1.50 5.16 -11.90
CA GLU A 101 -2.60 4.90 -12.83
C GLU A 101 -3.98 4.91 -12.16
N LEU A 102 -4.04 5.02 -10.82
CA LEU A 102 -5.33 5.11 -10.11
C LEU A 102 -6.06 6.38 -10.52
N ASP A 103 -7.21 6.24 -11.20
CA ASP A 103 -8.02 7.35 -11.72
C ASP A 103 -9.50 7.28 -11.32
N GLU A 104 -9.85 6.35 -10.45
CA GLU A 104 -11.20 6.15 -9.94
C GLU A 104 -11.69 7.35 -9.12
N GLN A 105 -13.02 7.56 -9.10
CA GLN A 105 -13.65 8.66 -8.40
C GLN A 105 -14.73 8.14 -7.46
N LYS A 106 -14.64 8.47 -6.15
CA LYS A 106 -15.62 8.13 -5.11
C LYS A 106 -16.14 6.69 -5.20
N LYS A 107 -15.26 5.75 -5.43
CA LYS A 107 -15.60 4.34 -5.68
C LYS A 107 -15.49 3.49 -4.41
N TYR A 108 -14.44 3.69 -3.61
CA TYR A 108 -14.10 2.83 -2.49
C TYR A 108 -14.52 3.44 -1.15
N ASP A 109 -14.98 2.58 -0.24
CA ASP A 109 -15.23 2.94 1.16
C ASP A 109 -13.92 2.94 1.96
N GLY A 110 -12.98 2.07 1.59
CA GLY A 110 -11.66 1.99 2.16
C GLY A 110 -10.59 1.66 1.14
N ILE A 111 -9.37 2.16 1.38
CA ILE A 111 -8.17 1.80 0.61
C ILE A 111 -7.13 1.23 1.58
N TRP A 112 -6.68 0.03 1.30
CA TRP A 112 -5.65 -0.67 2.03
C TRP A 112 -4.35 -0.63 1.23
N ALA A 113 -3.34 0.08 1.74
CA ALA A 113 -2.03 0.24 1.11
C ALA A 113 -0.92 -0.23 2.06
N CYS A 114 -0.99 -1.50 2.44
CA CYS A 114 -0.10 -2.12 3.42
C CYS A 114 1.30 -2.34 2.85
N SER A 115 2.29 -1.62 3.37
CA SER A 115 3.69 -1.77 2.97
C SER A 115 3.91 -1.71 1.45
N SER A 116 3.12 -0.92 0.75
CA SER A 116 3.09 -0.85 -0.71
C SER A 116 3.56 0.51 -1.26
N ILE A 117 2.87 1.60 -0.96
CA ILE A 117 3.19 2.95 -1.48
C ILE A 117 4.47 3.56 -0.89
N LEU A 118 5.07 2.93 0.10
CA LEU A 118 6.39 3.29 0.65
C LEU A 118 7.53 3.18 -0.38
N HIS A 119 7.27 2.55 -1.52
CA HIS A 119 8.24 2.40 -2.61
C HIS A 119 8.25 3.59 -3.59
N LEU A 120 7.55 4.66 -3.27
CA LEU A 120 7.49 5.88 -4.07
C LEU A 120 8.35 6.99 -3.44
N PRO A 121 9.07 7.79 -4.25
CA PRO A 121 9.64 9.06 -3.79
C PRO A 121 8.53 9.99 -3.25
N LYS A 122 8.87 10.87 -2.29
CA LYS A 122 7.88 11.76 -1.63
C LYS A 122 7.03 12.58 -2.59
N ASP A 123 7.61 13.07 -3.69
CA ASP A 123 6.87 13.86 -4.67
C ASP A 123 5.83 13.01 -5.41
N GLU A 124 6.19 11.77 -5.78
CA GLU A 124 5.25 10.83 -6.40
C GLU A 124 4.21 10.35 -5.37
N LEU A 125 4.65 10.04 -4.16
CA LEU A 125 3.78 9.62 -3.06
C LEU A 125 2.69 10.66 -2.80
N LYS A 126 3.03 11.95 -2.83
CA LYS A 126 2.04 13.04 -2.68
C LYS A 126 0.96 12.98 -3.77
N ASN A 127 1.34 12.76 -5.01
CA ASN A 127 0.41 12.65 -6.13
C ASN A 127 -0.48 11.40 -6.01
N VAL A 128 0.10 10.27 -5.61
CA VAL A 128 -0.64 9.01 -5.39
C VAL A 128 -1.62 9.16 -4.22
N MET A 129 -1.24 9.81 -3.12
CA MET A 129 -2.15 10.10 -2.01
C MET A 129 -3.35 10.94 -2.45
N GLN A 130 -3.16 11.93 -3.31
CA GLN A 130 -4.28 12.71 -3.86
C GLN A 130 -5.21 11.85 -4.74
N ARG A 131 -4.66 10.93 -5.54
CA ARG A 131 -5.46 9.97 -6.32
C ARG A 131 -6.26 9.04 -5.42
N MET A 132 -5.66 8.51 -4.36
CA MET A 132 -6.35 7.69 -3.36
C MET A 132 -7.51 8.46 -2.73
N LEU A 133 -7.31 9.73 -2.36
CA LEU A 133 -8.39 10.58 -1.82
C LEU A 133 -9.50 10.85 -2.84
N CYS A 134 -9.18 11.00 -4.12
CA CYS A 134 -10.19 11.10 -5.17
C CYS A 134 -10.98 9.79 -5.34
N ALA A 135 -10.30 8.65 -5.27
CA ALA A 135 -10.92 7.33 -5.41
C ALA A 135 -11.80 6.93 -4.21
N LEU A 136 -11.53 7.49 -3.03
CA LEU A 136 -12.38 7.30 -1.84
C LEU A 136 -13.71 8.03 -1.96
N LYS A 137 -14.76 7.40 -1.46
CA LYS A 137 -16.02 8.08 -1.11
C LYS A 137 -15.77 9.11 0.00
N ASP A 138 -16.74 9.98 0.21
CA ASP A 138 -16.69 10.93 1.31
C ASP A 138 -16.68 10.16 2.64
N ASP A 139 -15.90 10.62 3.61
CA ASP A 139 -15.65 9.96 4.90
C ASP A 139 -14.93 8.60 4.82
N GLY A 140 -14.45 8.21 3.64
CA GLY A 140 -13.69 6.97 3.45
C GLY A 140 -12.33 7.00 4.14
N VAL A 141 -11.76 5.81 4.38
CA VAL A 141 -10.52 5.64 5.13
C VAL A 141 -9.40 5.02 4.29
N ILE A 142 -8.16 5.40 4.58
CA ILE A 142 -6.95 4.78 4.05
C ILE A 142 -6.18 4.16 5.21
N TYR A 143 -5.80 2.90 5.08
CA TYR A 143 -4.70 2.35 5.86
C TYR A 143 -3.43 2.37 5.01
N THR A 144 -2.31 2.80 5.60
CA THR A 144 -0.99 2.67 4.99
C THR A 144 0.08 2.47 6.04
N SER A 145 1.21 1.89 5.64
CA SER A 145 2.34 1.67 6.53
C SER A 145 3.67 1.94 5.85
N PHE A 146 4.59 2.48 6.64
CA PHE A 146 5.95 2.83 6.22
C PHE A 146 6.96 2.23 7.19
N LYS A 147 8.18 1.98 6.73
CA LYS A 147 9.29 1.71 7.63
C LYS A 147 9.51 2.92 8.54
N TYR A 148 9.74 2.65 9.82
CA TYR A 148 9.99 3.72 10.79
C TYR A 148 11.40 4.28 10.62
N GLY A 149 11.52 5.58 10.34
CA GLY A 149 12.79 6.24 10.15
C GLY A 149 12.69 7.50 9.29
N THR A 150 13.83 7.94 8.74
CA THR A 150 13.91 9.15 7.91
C THR A 150 14.62 8.89 6.58
N PHE A 151 14.89 7.63 6.26
CA PHE A 151 15.59 7.26 5.04
C PHE A 151 14.70 7.47 3.82
N GLU A 152 15.29 7.94 2.73
CA GLU A 152 14.66 7.98 1.41
C GLU A 152 15.70 7.62 0.36
N GLY A 153 15.43 6.60 -0.45
CA GLY A 153 16.34 6.12 -1.48
C GLY A 153 16.23 4.62 -1.74
N GLU A 154 17.21 4.09 -2.46
CA GLU A 154 17.29 2.66 -2.78
C GLU A 154 18.06 1.89 -1.69
N ARG A 155 17.51 0.74 -1.27
CA ARG A 155 18.16 -0.27 -0.45
C ARG A 155 17.67 -1.67 -0.80
N ASN A 156 18.57 -2.63 -0.89
CA ASN A 156 18.24 -4.03 -1.20
C ASN A 156 17.40 -4.18 -2.48
N GLY A 157 17.74 -3.42 -3.53
CA GLY A 157 17.10 -3.48 -4.84
C GLY A 157 15.69 -2.86 -4.92
N ARG A 158 15.26 -2.10 -3.92
CA ARG A 158 13.96 -1.41 -3.87
C ARG A 158 14.12 0.01 -3.37
N TYR A 159 13.29 0.90 -3.85
CA TYR A 159 13.17 2.25 -3.30
C TYR A 159 12.33 2.24 -2.01
N PHE A 160 12.71 3.05 -1.04
CA PHE A 160 11.97 3.24 0.21
C PHE A 160 11.89 4.70 0.59
N THR A 161 10.74 5.09 1.09
CA THR A 161 10.50 6.34 1.80
C THR A 161 10.02 5.97 3.20
N ASP A 162 10.90 6.21 4.17
CA ASP A 162 10.60 5.94 5.58
C ASP A 162 10.03 7.20 6.24
N PHE A 163 9.18 7.01 7.25
CA PHE A 163 8.63 8.10 8.04
C PHE A 163 8.69 7.82 9.54
N THR A 164 8.88 8.88 10.31
CA THR A 164 8.47 8.98 11.71
C THR A 164 7.13 9.69 11.77
N GLU A 165 6.44 9.68 12.92
CA GLU A 165 5.18 10.42 13.11
C GLU A 165 5.35 11.88 12.70
N LYS A 166 6.38 12.54 13.22
CA LYS A 166 6.68 13.96 12.95
C LYS A 166 6.91 14.24 11.46
N THR A 167 7.66 13.37 10.78
CA THR A 167 7.97 13.60 9.35
C THR A 167 6.78 13.30 8.47
N PHE A 168 5.91 12.35 8.86
CA PHE A 168 4.66 12.09 8.15
C PHE A 168 3.64 13.21 8.35
N ASP A 169 3.50 13.77 9.56
CA ASP A 169 2.67 14.95 9.82
C ASP A 169 3.07 16.13 8.90
N GLY A 170 4.39 16.36 8.81
CA GLY A 170 4.92 17.38 7.90
C GLY A 170 4.62 17.11 6.42
N PHE A 171 4.72 15.86 5.99
CA PHE A 171 4.38 15.46 4.64
C PHE A 171 2.87 15.63 4.35
N LEU A 172 2.02 15.19 5.28
CA LEU A 172 0.56 15.24 5.12
C LEU A 172 0.02 16.67 5.15
N SER A 173 0.68 17.60 5.84
CA SER A 173 0.26 19.03 5.90
C SER A 173 0.17 19.69 4.52
N GLY A 174 0.86 19.15 3.52
CA GLY A 174 0.78 19.59 2.13
C GLY A 174 -0.34 18.94 1.30
N ILE A 175 -1.20 18.10 1.91
CA ILE A 175 -2.29 17.38 1.26
C ILE A 175 -3.61 17.83 1.90
N ARG A 176 -4.57 18.26 1.05
CA ARG A 176 -5.88 18.75 1.52
C ARG A 176 -6.88 17.60 1.67
N HIS A 177 -7.93 17.85 2.46
CA HIS A 177 -9.06 16.95 2.62
C HIS A 177 -8.72 15.58 3.22
N VAL A 178 -7.73 15.55 4.12
CA VAL A 178 -7.33 14.34 4.84
C VAL A 178 -6.87 14.71 6.25
N LYS A 179 -7.16 13.83 7.20
CA LYS A 179 -6.62 13.91 8.56
C LYS A 179 -6.08 12.55 8.99
N ILE A 180 -5.11 12.54 9.88
CA ILE A 180 -4.71 11.33 10.60
C ILE A 180 -5.81 11.04 11.62
N GLU A 181 -6.40 9.85 11.55
CA GLU A 181 -7.36 9.35 12.53
C GLU A 181 -6.65 8.55 13.62
N GLU A 182 -5.68 7.74 13.22
CA GLU A 182 -4.85 6.97 14.14
C GLU A 182 -3.45 6.74 13.57
N GLN A 183 -2.45 6.69 14.44
CA GLN A 183 -1.10 6.26 14.10
C GLN A 183 -0.49 5.46 15.27
N TRP A 184 0.26 4.40 14.94
CA TRP A 184 0.92 3.56 15.93
C TRP A 184 2.14 2.84 15.35
N LEU A 185 3.01 2.36 16.23
CA LEU A 185 4.20 1.59 15.86
C LEU A 185 3.97 0.09 16.11
N THR A 186 4.50 -0.72 15.20
CA THR A 186 4.59 -2.18 15.37
C THR A 186 5.99 -2.67 14.99
N GLY A 187 6.36 -3.85 15.51
CA GLY A 187 7.47 -4.62 14.96
C GLY A 187 7.12 -5.25 13.60
N ASP A 188 8.12 -5.72 12.88
CA ASP A 188 7.88 -6.56 11.70
C ASP A 188 7.37 -7.94 12.15
N VAL A 189 6.27 -8.38 11.57
CA VAL A 189 5.62 -9.66 11.94
C VAL A 189 6.32 -10.89 11.32
N ARG A 190 7.29 -10.68 10.44
CA ARG A 190 8.02 -11.77 9.80
C ARG A 190 9.18 -12.24 10.69
N PRO A 191 9.40 -13.56 10.82
CA PRO A 191 10.50 -14.09 11.60
C PRO A 191 11.86 -13.54 11.16
N GLY A 192 12.73 -13.22 12.15
CA GLY A 192 14.08 -12.69 11.92
C GLY A 192 14.14 -11.20 11.59
N ARG A 193 13.02 -10.48 11.75
CA ARG A 193 12.94 -9.03 11.50
C ARG A 193 12.38 -8.24 12.68
N GLU A 194 12.45 -8.79 13.86
CA GLU A 194 11.86 -8.24 15.10
C GLU A 194 12.43 -6.85 15.46
N SER A 195 13.62 -6.52 14.99
CA SER A 195 14.24 -5.19 15.17
C SER A 195 13.72 -4.11 14.21
N GLU A 196 13.01 -4.50 13.15
CA GLU A 196 12.44 -3.56 12.20
C GLU A 196 11.11 -3.01 12.72
N GLN A 197 10.96 -1.70 12.71
CA GLN A 197 9.73 -1.03 13.13
C GLN A 197 8.96 -0.46 11.94
N TRP A 198 7.65 -0.41 12.11
CA TRP A 198 6.71 0.12 11.13
C TRP A 198 5.83 1.20 11.74
N LEU A 199 5.72 2.32 11.05
CA LEU A 199 4.70 3.33 11.30
C LEU A 199 3.44 2.92 10.55
N ASN A 200 2.36 2.68 11.28
CA ASN A 200 1.04 2.38 10.76
C ASN A 200 0.14 3.60 10.88
N LEU A 201 -0.69 3.83 9.90
CA LEU A 201 -1.51 5.03 9.79
C LEU A 201 -2.91 4.69 9.30
N ILE A 202 -3.91 5.23 9.95
CA ILE A 202 -5.27 5.34 9.43
C ILE A 202 -5.54 6.81 9.14
N LEU A 203 -5.87 7.09 7.90
CA LEU A 203 -6.20 8.42 7.40
C LEU A 203 -7.66 8.47 7.02
N ARG A 204 -8.36 9.57 7.34
CA ARG A 204 -9.74 9.79 6.94
C ARG A 204 -9.85 10.95 5.97
N LYS A 205 -10.61 10.75 4.89
CA LYS A 205 -11.01 11.82 4.00
C LYS A 205 -12.01 12.75 4.71
N VAL A 206 -11.78 14.06 4.62
CA VAL A 206 -12.62 15.12 5.27
C VAL A 206 -13.05 16.16 4.26
#